data_c32fc1e131ad541dedc6e82893d7e399
#
_entry.id   c32fc1e131ad541dedc6e82893d7e399
#
_cell.length_a   1.000
_cell.length_b   1.000
_cell.length_c   1.000
_cell.angle_alpha   90.00
_cell.angle_beta   90.00
_cell.angle_gamma   90.00
#
_symmetry.space_group_name_H-M   'P 1'
#
loop_
_entity.id
_entity.type
_entity.pdbx_description
1 polymer ?
#
loop_
_entity_poly.entity_id
_entity_poly.type
_entity_poly.pdbx_seq_one_letter_code
_entity_poly.pdbx_strand_id
1 'polypeptide(L)'
;VYKRQGKDCVIFTCGIMLEHCLEAVQLLAEQGIDAALVSFHTLKPFDDELARTYAAKCGKVFTVEEHSIIGGLGDAVASAICGMGLKHFEKIGINDVFGQSGKPAALLEEYGLTGKQIADRIAKA
;
A
#
# COMPACT_ATOMS: atom_id res chain seq x y z
N VAL A 1 -3.50 5.24 14.15
CA VAL A 1 -3.77 4.81 12.77
C VAL A 1 -4.30 5.99 11.97
N TYR A 2 -3.67 6.30 10.84
CA TYR A 2 -4.14 7.30 9.90
C TYR A 2 -5.11 6.66 8.91
N LYS A 3 -6.24 7.33 8.64
CA LYS A 3 -7.27 6.82 7.72
C LYS A 3 -7.79 7.92 6.82
N ARG A 4 -7.90 7.65 5.53
CA ARG A 4 -8.55 8.50 4.53
C ARG A 4 -9.52 7.66 3.74
N GLN A 5 -10.75 8.13 3.60
CA GLN A 5 -11.79 7.43 2.87
C GLN A 5 -11.59 7.53 1.36
N GLY A 6 -12.04 6.50 0.65
CA GLY A 6 -12.05 6.42 -0.81
C GLY A 6 -12.88 5.22 -1.24
N LYS A 7 -13.22 5.14 -2.52
CA LYS A 7 -14.14 4.10 -3.01
C LYS A 7 -13.57 3.20 -4.10
N ASP A 8 -12.55 3.65 -4.84
CA ASP A 8 -12.07 2.90 -6.00
C ASP A 8 -11.03 1.86 -5.65
N CYS A 9 -10.17 2.16 -4.71
CA CYS A 9 -9.15 1.24 -4.22
C CYS A 9 -8.72 1.65 -2.81
N VAL A 10 -8.00 0.77 -2.13
CA VAL A 10 -7.41 1.09 -0.83
C VAL A 10 -5.92 0.79 -0.86
N ILE A 11 -5.15 1.71 -0.29
CA ILE A 11 -3.71 1.56 -0.09
C ILE A 11 -3.48 1.37 1.40
N PHE A 12 -2.90 0.24 1.78
CA PHE A 12 -2.45 0.00 3.14
C PHE A 12 -0.95 0.23 3.19
N THR A 13 -0.51 1.00 4.17
CA THR A 13 0.91 1.30 4.32
C THR A 13 1.30 1.33 5.79
N CYS A 14 2.59 1.45 6.05
CA CYS A 14 3.13 1.63 7.40
C CYS A 14 4.45 2.37 7.32
N GLY A 15 4.87 2.94 8.46
CA GLY A 15 6.15 3.62 8.57
C GLY A 15 6.27 4.88 7.74
N ILE A 16 7.44 5.11 7.21
CA ILE A 16 7.78 6.34 6.49
C ILE A 16 7.16 6.42 5.10
N MET A 17 6.52 5.34 4.64
CA MET A 17 5.89 5.36 3.31
C MET A 17 4.59 6.16 3.26
N LEU A 18 4.07 6.62 4.40
CA LEU A 18 2.83 7.38 4.44
C LEU A 18 2.87 8.62 3.55
N GLU A 19 3.95 9.39 3.60
CA GLU A 19 4.04 10.61 2.78
C GLU A 19 4.03 10.30 1.28
N HIS A 20 4.71 9.24 0.87
CA HIS A 20 4.72 8.82 -0.53
C HIS A 20 3.34 8.33 -0.96
N CYS A 21 2.64 7.65 -0.08
CA CYS A 21 1.28 7.21 -0.37
C CYS A 21 0.28 8.37 -0.43
N LEU A 22 0.46 9.39 0.40
CA LEU A 22 -0.37 10.60 0.32
C LEU A 22 -0.18 11.29 -1.02
N GLU A 23 1.05 11.39 -1.50
CA GLU A 23 1.33 11.93 -2.83
C GLU A 23 0.68 11.08 -3.92
N ALA A 24 0.77 9.76 -3.80
CA ALA A 24 0.15 8.85 -4.76
C ALA A 24 -1.37 9.03 -4.79
N VAL A 25 -2.01 9.16 -3.63
CA VAL A 25 -3.46 9.40 -3.53
C VAL A 25 -3.86 10.68 -4.26
N GLN A 26 -3.07 11.74 -4.09
CA GLN A 26 -3.35 13.01 -4.77
C GLN A 26 -3.20 12.88 -6.27
N LEU A 27 -2.14 12.22 -6.75
CA LEU A 27 -1.93 11.99 -8.18
C LEU A 27 -3.03 11.14 -8.79
N LEU A 28 -3.50 10.13 -8.05
CA LEU A 28 -4.62 9.29 -8.50
C LEU A 28 -5.92 10.11 -8.58
N ALA A 29 -6.16 10.99 -7.62
CA ALA A 29 -7.34 11.85 -7.64
C ALA A 29 -7.36 12.74 -8.88
N GLU A 30 -6.21 13.22 -9.34
CA GLU A 30 -6.09 14.00 -10.57
C GLU A 30 -6.45 13.18 -11.81
N GLN A 31 -6.40 11.87 -11.72
CA GLN A 31 -6.80 10.95 -12.79
C GLN A 31 -8.23 10.41 -12.62
N GLY A 32 -8.96 10.93 -11.64
CA GLY A 32 -10.32 10.49 -11.37
C GLY A 32 -10.43 9.21 -10.54
N ILE A 33 -9.35 8.78 -9.90
CA ILE A 33 -9.32 7.58 -9.06
C ILE A 33 -9.36 7.99 -7.59
N ASP A 34 -10.39 7.55 -6.89
CA ASP A 34 -10.61 7.88 -5.48
C ASP A 34 -10.05 6.79 -4.59
N ALA A 35 -8.82 6.97 -4.12
CA ALA A 35 -8.11 5.99 -3.32
C ALA A 35 -8.30 6.22 -1.83
N ALA A 36 -8.65 5.16 -1.10
CA ALA A 36 -8.61 5.15 0.35
C ALA A 36 -7.16 4.89 0.80
N LEU A 37 -6.80 5.36 1.97
CA LEU A 37 -5.46 5.18 2.51
C LEU A 37 -5.55 4.88 4.00
N VAL A 38 -4.90 3.80 4.42
CA VAL A 38 -4.81 3.42 5.83
C VAL A 38 -3.35 3.16 6.18
N SER A 39 -2.84 3.87 7.17
CA SER A 39 -1.49 3.67 7.68
C SER A 39 -1.56 2.98 9.04
N PHE A 40 -0.93 1.83 9.15
CA PHE A 40 -0.87 1.07 10.40
C PHE A 40 0.39 1.41 11.18
N HIS A 41 0.26 1.51 12.49
CA HIS A 41 1.40 1.74 13.38
C HIS A 41 2.07 0.45 13.81
N THR A 42 1.34 -0.66 13.79
CA THR A 42 1.87 -1.94 14.25
C THR A 42 1.33 -3.10 13.44
N LEU A 43 2.17 -4.10 13.26
CA LEU A 43 1.80 -5.34 12.57
C LEU A 43 1.48 -6.48 13.55
N LYS A 44 1.83 -6.32 14.81
CA LYS A 44 1.60 -7.33 15.85
C LYS A 44 1.15 -6.66 17.15
N PRO A 45 -0.14 -6.74 17.50
CA PRO A 45 -1.22 -7.38 16.74
C PRO A 45 -1.64 -6.53 15.53
N PHE A 46 -2.03 -7.19 14.45
CA PHE A 46 -2.53 -6.50 13.26
C PHE A 46 -4.05 -6.32 13.37
N ASP A 47 -4.55 -5.18 12.90
CA ASP A 47 -5.99 -4.91 12.91
C ASP A 47 -6.65 -5.51 11.66
N ASP A 48 -6.94 -6.80 11.73
CA ASP A 48 -7.54 -7.55 10.62
C ASP A 48 -8.91 -7.00 10.24
N GLU A 49 -9.70 -6.57 11.22
CA GLU A 49 -11.04 -6.07 10.98
C GLU A 49 -11.01 -4.78 10.15
N LEU A 50 -10.10 -3.88 10.48
CA LEU A 50 -9.92 -2.64 9.74
C LEU A 50 -9.52 -2.92 8.29
N ALA A 51 -8.59 -3.84 8.08
CA ALA A 51 -8.17 -4.23 6.74
C ALA A 51 -9.33 -4.81 5.94
N ARG A 52 -10.10 -5.72 6.54
CA ARG A 52 -11.26 -6.33 5.88
C ARG A 52 -12.33 -5.31 5.53
N THR A 53 -12.58 -4.36 6.41
CA THR A 53 -13.60 -3.32 6.20
C THR A 53 -13.28 -2.50 4.96
N TYR A 54 -12.05 -2.01 4.84
CA TYR A 54 -11.64 -1.22 3.69
C TYR A 54 -11.55 -2.06 2.41
N ALA A 55 -11.07 -3.29 2.51
CA ALA A 55 -10.98 -4.18 1.35
C ALA A 55 -12.35 -4.49 0.78
N ALA A 56 -13.33 -4.78 1.63
CA ALA A 56 -14.70 -5.05 1.20
C ALA A 56 -15.32 -3.85 0.49
N LYS A 57 -15.05 -2.66 0.98
CA LYS A 57 -15.59 -1.42 0.43
C LYS A 57 -15.01 -1.10 -0.95
N CYS A 58 -13.71 -1.31 -1.13
CA CYS A 58 -13.00 -0.86 -2.32
C CYS A 58 -12.82 -1.93 -3.39
N GLY A 59 -12.67 -3.19 -3.01
CA GLY A 59 -12.48 -4.31 -3.94
C GLY A 59 -11.09 -4.45 -4.54
N LYS A 60 -10.33 -3.36 -4.67
CA LYS A 60 -8.93 -3.37 -5.12
C LYS A 60 -8.05 -2.95 -3.97
N VAL A 61 -7.05 -3.76 -3.65
CA VAL A 61 -6.21 -3.59 -2.47
C VAL A 61 -4.74 -3.54 -2.88
N PHE A 62 -4.04 -2.55 -2.37
CA PHE A 62 -2.60 -2.40 -2.57
C PHE A 62 -1.94 -2.23 -1.21
N THR A 63 -0.80 -2.89 -1.02
CA THR A 63 0.02 -2.65 0.17
C THR A 63 1.33 -2.00 -0.26
N VAL A 64 1.77 -0.99 0.48
CA VAL A 64 3.00 -0.26 0.18
C VAL A 64 3.88 -0.25 1.41
N GLU A 65 5.08 -0.80 1.28
CA GLU A 65 6.05 -0.84 2.36
C GLU A 65 7.47 -0.75 1.79
N GLU A 66 8.39 -0.20 2.58
CA GLU A 66 9.77 -0.06 2.15
C GLU A 66 10.62 -1.30 2.42
N HIS A 67 10.02 -2.33 3.01
CA HIS A 67 10.69 -3.59 3.31
C HIS A 67 10.39 -4.63 2.24
N SER A 68 10.99 -5.81 2.41
CA SER A 68 10.64 -6.94 1.56
C SER A 68 9.13 -7.20 1.59
N ILE A 69 8.56 -7.57 0.45
CA ILE A 69 7.16 -7.96 0.36
C ILE A 69 6.87 -9.29 1.06
N ILE A 70 7.91 -9.97 1.55
CA ILE A 70 7.79 -11.24 2.26
C ILE A 70 7.82 -10.98 3.77
N GLY A 71 6.78 -11.44 4.48
CA GLY A 71 6.71 -11.39 5.93
C GLY A 71 6.35 -10.04 6.54
N GLY A 72 6.06 -9.03 5.71
CA GLY A 72 5.74 -7.70 6.18
C GLY A 72 4.26 -7.37 6.16
N LEU A 73 3.96 -6.09 5.94
CA LEU A 73 2.58 -5.58 5.88
C LEU A 73 1.75 -6.31 4.83
N GLY A 74 2.31 -6.54 3.65
CA GLY A 74 1.59 -7.22 2.57
C GLY A 74 1.09 -8.59 2.97
N ASP A 75 1.92 -9.35 3.69
CA ASP A 75 1.52 -10.68 4.16
C ASP A 75 0.47 -10.61 5.25
N ALA A 76 0.56 -9.63 6.15
CA ALA A 76 -0.45 -9.43 7.20
C ALA A 76 -1.81 -9.09 6.58
N VAL A 77 -1.83 -8.21 5.59
CA VAL A 77 -3.05 -7.84 4.88
C VAL A 77 -3.58 -9.04 4.09
N ALA A 78 -2.73 -9.76 3.37
CA ALA A 78 -3.14 -10.93 2.60
C ALA A 78 -3.82 -11.97 3.49
N SER A 79 -3.28 -12.23 4.69
CA SER A 79 -3.90 -13.14 5.63
C SER A 79 -5.26 -12.64 6.10
N ALA A 80 -5.39 -11.34 6.36
CA ALA A 80 -6.64 -10.75 6.84
C ALA A 80 -7.75 -10.82 5.79
N ILE A 81 -7.43 -10.64 4.52
CA ILE A 81 -8.41 -10.56 3.43
C ILE A 81 -8.56 -11.85 2.63
N CYS A 82 -7.89 -12.90 3.06
CA CYS A 82 -7.95 -14.20 2.39
C CYS A 82 -9.39 -14.67 2.27
N GLY A 83 -9.77 -15.10 1.07
CA GLY A 83 -11.11 -15.62 0.81
C GLY A 83 -12.19 -14.58 0.54
N MET A 84 -11.86 -13.30 0.52
CA MET A 84 -12.87 -12.24 0.29
C MET A 84 -13.27 -12.07 -1.18
N GLY A 85 -12.57 -12.69 -2.12
CA GLY A 85 -12.91 -12.58 -3.54
C GLY A 85 -12.70 -11.19 -4.12
N LEU A 86 -11.60 -10.56 -3.78
CA LEU A 86 -11.29 -9.21 -4.24
C LEU A 86 -10.96 -9.16 -5.72
N LYS A 87 -11.20 -8.00 -6.35
CA LYS A 87 -10.89 -7.80 -7.76
C LYS A 87 -9.40 -7.77 -8.02
N HIS A 88 -8.62 -7.22 -7.09
CA HIS A 88 -7.18 -7.08 -7.24
C HIS A 88 -6.50 -6.96 -5.89
N PHE A 89 -5.38 -7.63 -5.73
CA PHE A 89 -4.51 -7.47 -4.57
C PHE A 89 -3.07 -7.45 -5.05
N GLU A 90 -2.33 -6.42 -4.68
CA GLU A 90 -0.93 -6.28 -5.09
C GLU A 90 -0.08 -5.74 -3.95
N LYS A 91 1.08 -6.37 -3.76
CA LYS A 91 2.08 -5.90 -2.79
C LYS A 91 3.10 -5.04 -3.52
N ILE A 92 3.29 -3.82 -3.05
CA ILE A 92 4.29 -2.89 -3.58
C ILE A 92 5.36 -2.73 -2.50
N GLY A 93 6.56 -3.20 -2.78
CA GLY A 93 7.66 -3.17 -1.83
C GLY A 93 8.93 -3.67 -2.49
N ILE A 94 9.91 -4.03 -1.70
CA ILE A 94 11.17 -4.58 -2.18
C ILE A 94 10.98 -6.07 -2.47
N ASN A 95 11.35 -6.50 -3.68
CA ASN A 95 11.19 -7.88 -4.13
C ASN A 95 12.32 -8.78 -3.65
N ASP A 96 12.44 -8.94 -2.33
CA ASP A 96 13.39 -9.87 -1.70
C ASP A 96 14.83 -9.74 -2.23
N VAL A 97 15.26 -8.50 -2.47
CA VAL A 97 16.65 -8.21 -2.82
C VAL A 97 17.34 -7.58 -1.62
N PHE A 98 18.64 -7.79 -1.52
CA PHE A 98 19.41 -7.14 -0.46
C PHE A 98 19.36 -5.63 -0.66
N GLY A 99 18.92 -4.93 0.37
CA GLY A 99 18.90 -3.48 0.34
C GLY A 99 20.32 -2.93 0.22
N GLN A 100 20.47 -1.95 -0.64
CA GLN A 100 21.73 -1.22 -0.72
C GLN A 100 21.71 -0.13 0.33
N SER A 101 22.84 0.13 0.96
CA SER A 101 22.97 1.31 1.80
C SER A 101 23.09 2.51 0.89
N GLY A 102 22.27 3.50 1.11
CA GLY A 102 22.23 4.71 0.32
C GLY A 102 21.22 5.69 0.84
N LYS A 103 21.06 6.80 0.18
CA LYS A 103 20.07 7.79 0.57
C LYS A 103 18.67 7.24 0.32
N PRO A 104 17.75 7.32 1.32
CA PRO A 104 16.41 6.74 1.17
C PRO A 104 15.66 7.17 -0.10
N ALA A 105 15.77 8.42 -0.48
CA ALA A 105 15.08 8.92 -1.68
C ALA A 105 15.56 8.22 -2.95
N ALA A 106 16.86 8.02 -3.11
CA ALA A 106 17.43 7.34 -4.28
C ALA A 106 17.02 5.87 -4.30
N LEU A 107 17.02 5.21 -3.14
CA LEU A 107 16.59 3.82 -3.03
C LEU A 107 15.11 3.65 -3.36
N LEU A 108 14.26 4.57 -2.90
CA LEU A 108 12.84 4.51 -3.18
C LEU A 108 12.57 4.59 -4.68
N GLU A 109 13.24 5.48 -5.39
CA GLU A 109 13.09 5.58 -6.85
C GLU A 109 13.57 4.31 -7.55
N GLU A 110 14.70 3.76 -7.13
CA GLU A 110 15.27 2.55 -7.72
C GLU A 110 14.31 1.36 -7.56
N TYR A 111 13.62 1.24 -6.43
CA TYR A 111 12.69 0.14 -6.18
C TYR A 111 11.25 0.45 -6.60
N GLY A 112 10.99 1.60 -7.20
CA GLY A 112 9.66 1.95 -7.67
C GLY A 112 8.69 2.37 -6.57
N LEU A 113 9.20 2.98 -5.51
CA LEU A 113 8.42 3.33 -4.32
C LEU A 113 8.18 4.83 -4.16
N THR A 114 8.44 5.65 -5.19
CA THR A 114 8.04 7.07 -5.12
C THR A 114 6.54 7.21 -5.28
N GLY A 115 5.98 8.31 -4.81
CA GLY A 115 4.55 8.56 -4.94
C GLY A 115 4.05 8.43 -6.38
N LYS A 116 4.81 8.97 -7.34
CA LYS A 116 4.46 8.86 -8.76
C LYS A 116 4.47 7.42 -9.25
N GLN A 117 5.48 6.66 -8.89
CA GLN A 117 5.60 5.25 -9.29
C GLN A 117 4.50 4.41 -8.69
N ILE A 118 4.15 4.66 -7.43
CA ILE A 118 3.06 3.97 -6.76
C ILE A 118 1.74 4.28 -7.47
N ALA A 119 1.48 5.56 -7.77
CA ALA A 119 0.27 5.98 -8.46
C ALA A 119 0.18 5.33 -9.85
N ASP A 120 1.28 5.28 -10.59
CA ASP A 120 1.30 4.67 -11.92
C ASP A 120 0.95 3.18 -11.86
N ARG A 121 1.48 2.46 -10.88
CA ARG A 121 1.15 1.03 -10.72
C ARG A 121 -0.31 0.82 -10.40
N ILE A 122 -0.87 1.62 -9.52
CA ILE A 122 -2.27 1.52 -9.11
C ILE A 122 -3.19 1.86 -10.27
N ALA A 123 -2.88 2.90 -11.04
CA ALA A 123 -3.69 3.32 -12.17
C ALA A 123 -3.78 2.25 -13.27
N LYS A 124 -2.76 1.42 -13.38
CA LYS A 124 -2.71 0.35 -14.40
C LYS A 124 -3.44 -0.92 -13.98
N ALA A 125 -3.79 -1.03 -12.72
CA ALA A 125 -4.41 -2.26 -12.19
C ALA A 125 -5.89 -2.40 -12.48
#